data_3074a58a19fc174a163d010bbcd2ba1f
#
_entry.id   3074a58a19fc174a163d010bbcd2ba1f
#
_cell.length_a   1.000
_cell.length_b   1.000
_cell.length_c   1.000
_cell.angle_alpha   90.00
_cell.angle_beta   90.00
_cell.angle_gamma   90.00
#
_symmetry.space_group_name_H-M   'P 1'
#
loop_
_entity.id
_entity.type
_entity.pdbx_description
1 polymer ?
#
loop_
_entity_poly.entity_id
_entity_poly.type
_entity_poly.pdbx_seq_one_letter_code
_entity_poly.pdbx_strand_id
1 'polypeptide(L)'
;SDFLSRTAVGADTTFTNQGFTDNTGDNRNWSATGRLLLRQRLGKPGRTISANINYSFSNNEMAGFNKSLTQTDVNQDGNYENDIVNQRFDQLSTNSSFGGRLVYTEPLTEYLFLEANYQYTWNANKSGKDTYKSGSNVFDASSMIYDYDGEVYDPTDSSSILNRYISQNAGLTLSWQKDKVNAQV
;
A
#
# COMPACT_ATOMS: atom_id res chain seq x y z
N SER A 1 17.10 -7.29 -18.12
CA SER A 1 16.70 -7.19 -19.53
C SER A 1 17.60 -6.20 -20.27
N ASP A 2 18.01 -6.55 -21.49
CA ASP A 2 18.85 -5.71 -22.33
C ASP A 2 17.97 -4.95 -23.33
N PHE A 3 18.35 -3.75 -23.68
CA PHE A 3 17.66 -2.97 -24.68
C PHE A 3 18.66 -2.33 -25.66
N LEU A 4 18.19 -2.17 -26.89
CA LEU A 4 18.94 -1.58 -28.02
C LEU A 4 18.03 -0.65 -28.81
N SER A 5 18.46 0.59 -28.98
CA SER A 5 17.82 1.54 -29.89
C SER A 5 18.79 1.89 -31.02
N ARG A 6 18.28 1.96 -32.25
CA ARG A 6 19.08 2.26 -33.45
C ARG A 6 18.48 3.43 -34.18
N THR A 7 19.34 4.33 -34.66
CA THR A 7 18.95 5.36 -35.62
C THR A 7 19.65 5.12 -36.95
N ALA A 8 18.90 5.16 -38.05
CA ALA A 8 19.45 5.07 -39.39
C ALA A 8 19.86 6.47 -39.87
N VAL A 9 21.12 6.64 -40.24
CA VAL A 9 21.65 7.88 -40.82
C VAL A 9 22.24 7.53 -42.20
N GLY A 10 21.49 7.80 -43.25
CA GLY A 10 21.89 7.43 -44.61
C GLY A 10 21.89 5.90 -44.83
N ALA A 11 23.01 5.35 -45.31
CA ALA A 11 23.20 3.92 -45.53
C ALA A 11 23.74 3.21 -44.27
N ASP A 12 24.17 3.95 -43.23
CA ASP A 12 24.70 3.41 -41.99
C ASP A 12 23.66 3.45 -40.89
N THR A 13 23.65 2.38 -40.08
CA THR A 13 22.81 2.28 -38.87
C THR A 13 23.71 2.41 -37.66
N THR A 14 23.52 3.47 -36.85
CA THR A 14 24.27 3.67 -35.63
C THR A 14 23.40 3.34 -34.42
N PHE A 15 24.02 2.84 -33.35
CA PHE A 15 23.34 2.66 -32.09
C PHE A 15 23.30 3.99 -31.37
N THR A 16 22.11 4.45 -31.03
CA THR A 16 21.92 5.72 -30.27
C THR A 16 21.73 5.49 -28.80
N ASN A 17 21.26 4.32 -28.43
CA ASN A 17 21.02 3.98 -27.02
C ASN A 17 21.12 2.47 -26.84
N GLN A 18 21.84 2.05 -25.83
CA GLN A 18 21.96 0.64 -25.45
C GLN A 18 22.10 0.53 -23.94
N GLY A 19 21.78 -0.62 -23.37
CA GLY A 19 21.96 -0.83 -21.95
C GLY A 19 21.33 -2.11 -21.45
N PHE A 20 21.39 -2.27 -20.16
CA PHE A 20 20.70 -3.36 -19.46
C PHE A 20 20.01 -2.84 -18.19
N THR A 21 18.99 -3.56 -17.76
CA THR A 21 18.31 -3.34 -16.49
C THR A 21 18.13 -4.68 -15.78
N ASP A 22 18.52 -4.72 -14.52
CA ASP A 22 18.34 -5.86 -13.63
C ASP A 22 17.73 -5.38 -12.31
N ASN A 23 16.47 -5.71 -12.10
CA ASN A 23 15.74 -5.39 -10.89
C ASN A 23 15.40 -6.69 -10.17
N THR A 24 15.89 -6.81 -8.95
CA THR A 24 15.66 -7.98 -8.11
C THR A 24 15.13 -7.55 -6.76
N GLY A 25 14.30 -8.37 -6.14
CA GLY A 25 13.78 -8.06 -4.82
C GLY A 25 12.99 -9.20 -4.21
N ASP A 26 13.00 -9.22 -2.90
CA ASP A 26 12.23 -10.11 -2.06
C ASP A 26 11.08 -9.34 -1.41
N ASN A 27 9.93 -9.98 -1.32
CA ASN A 27 8.75 -9.42 -0.70
C ASN A 27 8.25 -10.36 0.40
N ARG A 28 8.08 -9.82 1.61
CA ARG A 28 7.48 -10.51 2.74
C ARG A 28 6.21 -9.77 3.16
N ASN A 29 5.09 -10.48 3.12
CA ASN A 29 3.80 -9.95 3.54
C ASN A 29 3.19 -10.83 4.63
N TRP A 30 2.68 -10.21 5.69
CA TRP A 30 1.84 -10.88 6.67
C TRP A 30 0.69 -9.99 7.11
N SER A 31 -0.42 -10.60 7.48
CA SER A 31 -1.60 -9.88 7.93
C SER A 31 -2.31 -10.65 9.04
N ALA A 32 -2.95 -9.90 9.91
CA ALA A 32 -3.80 -10.43 10.97
C ALA A 32 -5.12 -9.67 11.01
N THR A 33 -6.23 -10.38 11.10
CA THR A 33 -7.56 -9.81 11.25
C THR A 33 -8.28 -10.46 12.41
N GLY A 34 -8.99 -9.66 13.20
CA GLY A 34 -9.82 -10.10 14.30
C GLY A 34 -11.20 -9.47 14.22
N ARG A 35 -12.22 -10.24 14.58
CA ARG A 35 -13.60 -9.75 14.72
C ARG A 35 -14.23 -10.30 15.98
N LEU A 36 -14.86 -9.41 16.74
CA LEU A 36 -15.62 -9.76 17.94
C LEU A 36 -17.04 -9.21 17.78
N LEU A 37 -18.02 -10.09 17.95
CA LEU A 37 -19.44 -9.72 17.98
C LEU A 37 -20.00 -10.07 19.35
N LEU A 38 -20.45 -9.06 20.06
CA LEU A 38 -21.18 -9.18 21.33
C LEU A 38 -22.64 -8.81 21.07
N ARG A 39 -23.56 -9.62 21.61
CA ARG A 39 -24.98 -9.34 21.53
C ARG A 39 -25.64 -9.70 22.86
N GLN A 40 -26.40 -8.77 23.41
CA GLN A 40 -27.07 -8.92 24.71
C GLN A 40 -28.53 -8.50 24.60
N ARG A 41 -29.44 -9.31 25.17
CA ARG A 41 -30.83 -8.93 25.42
C ARG A 41 -30.92 -8.19 26.74
N LEU A 42 -31.70 -7.12 26.78
CA LEU A 42 -31.81 -6.22 27.94
C LEU A 42 -33.26 -6.24 28.50
N GLY A 43 -33.55 -7.22 29.35
CA GLY A 43 -34.79 -7.26 30.11
C GLY A 43 -36.10 -7.33 29.30
N LYS A 44 -36.49 -6.25 28.65
CA LYS A 44 -37.69 -6.16 27.82
C LYS A 44 -37.56 -6.98 26.51
N PRO A 45 -38.58 -7.78 26.13
CA PRO A 45 -38.59 -8.49 24.87
C PRO A 45 -38.35 -7.53 23.66
N GLY A 46 -37.43 -7.88 22.76
CA GLY A 46 -37.06 -7.06 21.63
C GLY A 46 -36.00 -5.98 21.91
N ARG A 47 -35.70 -5.65 23.16
CA ARG A 47 -34.63 -4.73 23.54
C ARG A 47 -33.29 -5.42 23.44
N THR A 48 -32.39 -4.92 22.61
CA THR A 48 -31.06 -5.51 22.41
C THR A 48 -29.99 -4.45 22.30
N ILE A 49 -28.80 -4.83 22.72
CA ILE A 49 -27.57 -4.10 22.41
C ILE A 49 -26.61 -5.06 21.71
N SER A 50 -25.97 -4.60 20.66
CA SER A 50 -24.91 -5.34 19.98
C SER A 50 -23.71 -4.46 19.73
N ALA A 51 -22.52 -5.03 19.91
CA ALA A 51 -21.25 -4.41 19.58
C ALA A 51 -20.48 -5.31 18.62
N ASN A 52 -20.06 -4.75 17.52
CA ASN A 52 -19.18 -5.41 16.56
C ASN A 52 -17.85 -4.64 16.54
N ILE A 53 -16.78 -5.34 16.87
CA ILE A 53 -15.42 -4.79 16.88
C ILE A 53 -14.62 -5.57 15.87
N ASN A 54 -13.92 -4.86 14.99
CA ASN A 54 -13.01 -5.43 14.00
C ASN A 54 -11.67 -4.73 14.07
N TYR A 55 -10.64 -5.52 13.92
CA TYR A 55 -9.26 -5.06 13.81
C TYR A 55 -8.58 -5.76 12.66
N SER A 56 -7.81 -5.03 11.86
CA SER A 56 -6.93 -5.59 10.87
C SER A 56 -5.57 -4.90 10.89
N PHE A 57 -4.57 -5.70 10.66
CA PHE A 57 -3.18 -5.27 10.55
C PHE A 57 -2.55 -5.98 9.37
N SER A 58 -1.79 -5.25 8.55
CA SER A 58 -0.95 -5.84 7.51
C SER A 58 0.40 -5.14 7.48
N ASN A 59 1.43 -5.93 7.24
CA ASN A 59 2.81 -5.47 7.08
C ASN A 59 3.35 -6.06 5.80
N ASN A 60 3.91 -5.20 4.96
CA ASN A 60 4.57 -5.57 3.71
C ASN A 60 5.99 -5.00 3.73
N GLU A 61 6.96 -5.88 3.68
CA GLU A 61 8.39 -5.57 3.62
C GLU A 61 8.90 -5.98 2.24
N MET A 62 9.54 -5.08 1.55
CA MET A 62 10.19 -5.34 0.28
C MET A 62 11.61 -4.82 0.34
N ALA A 63 12.56 -5.63 -0.06
CA ALA A 63 13.95 -5.25 -0.16
C ALA A 63 14.52 -5.74 -1.48
N GLY A 64 15.40 -4.97 -2.10
CA GLY A 64 15.96 -5.37 -3.38
C GLY A 64 16.95 -4.39 -3.96
N PHE A 65 17.28 -4.63 -5.22
CA PHE A 65 18.25 -3.84 -5.97
C PHE A 65 17.62 -3.34 -7.28
N ASN A 66 17.90 -2.09 -7.59
CA ASN A 66 17.65 -1.50 -8.90
C ASN A 66 19.00 -1.24 -9.56
N LYS A 67 19.25 -1.91 -10.67
CA LYS A 67 20.51 -1.82 -11.37
C LYS A 67 20.22 -1.55 -12.84
N SER A 68 20.76 -0.48 -13.36
CA SER A 68 20.69 -0.20 -14.81
C SER A 68 21.92 0.54 -15.28
N LEU A 69 22.33 0.23 -16.49
CA LEU A 69 23.31 0.97 -17.28
C LEU A 69 22.60 1.39 -18.55
N THR A 70 22.56 2.68 -18.79
CA THR A 70 22.11 3.25 -20.06
C THR A 70 23.29 3.97 -20.72
N GLN A 71 23.60 3.60 -21.93
CA GLN A 71 24.65 4.20 -22.74
C GLN A 71 24.00 4.94 -23.91
N THR A 72 24.20 6.24 -23.98
CA THR A 72 23.60 7.09 -25.02
C THR A 72 24.68 7.79 -25.82
N ASP A 73 24.64 7.65 -27.12
CA ASP A 73 25.47 8.41 -28.06
C ASP A 73 24.68 9.66 -28.48
N VAL A 74 24.84 10.74 -27.70
CA VAL A 74 24.10 11.99 -27.91
C VAL A 74 24.50 12.70 -29.22
N ASN A 75 25.76 12.62 -29.56
CA ASN A 75 26.33 13.35 -30.72
C ASN A 75 26.44 12.48 -31.98
N GLN A 76 26.15 11.21 -31.89
CA GLN A 76 26.29 10.21 -32.96
C GLN A 76 27.75 10.13 -33.48
N ASP A 77 28.72 10.31 -32.59
CA ASP A 77 30.15 10.29 -32.86
C ASP A 77 30.84 9.00 -32.37
N GLY A 78 30.06 8.06 -31.85
CA GLY A 78 30.53 6.81 -31.24
C GLY A 78 30.99 6.94 -29.80
N ASN A 79 30.87 8.11 -29.20
CA ASN A 79 31.16 8.33 -27.80
C ASN A 79 29.87 8.21 -26.96
N TYR A 80 29.86 7.26 -26.03
CA TYR A 80 28.69 6.98 -25.19
C TYR A 80 28.80 7.65 -23.82
N GLU A 81 27.75 8.37 -23.45
CA GLU A 81 27.55 8.81 -22.10
C GLU A 81 26.87 7.69 -21.30
N ASN A 82 27.39 7.41 -20.11
CA ASN A 82 26.88 6.35 -19.24
C ASN A 82 26.01 6.96 -18.15
N ASP A 83 24.76 6.52 -18.08
CA ASP A 83 23.87 6.73 -16.94
C ASP A 83 23.76 5.43 -16.15
N ILE A 84 24.21 5.46 -14.90
CA ILE A 84 24.36 4.28 -14.05
C ILE A 84 23.46 4.43 -12.84
N VAL A 85 22.52 3.49 -12.68
CA VAL A 85 21.74 3.30 -11.46
C VAL A 85 22.21 2.00 -10.83
N ASN A 86 22.77 2.07 -9.62
CA ASN A 86 23.16 0.92 -8.81
C ASN A 86 22.72 1.19 -7.37
N GLN A 87 21.50 0.78 -7.06
CA GLN A 87 20.82 1.13 -5.82
C GLN A 87 20.27 -0.12 -5.14
N ARG A 88 20.32 -0.09 -3.80
CA ARG A 88 19.58 -0.98 -2.91
C ARG A 88 18.39 -0.19 -2.34
N PHE A 89 17.27 -0.84 -2.17
CA PHE A 89 16.12 -0.26 -1.49
C PHE A 89 15.54 -1.19 -0.44
N ASP A 90 15.06 -0.58 0.64
CA ASP A 90 14.26 -1.20 1.68
C ASP A 90 12.92 -0.46 1.77
N GLN A 91 11.83 -1.16 1.59
CA GLN A 91 10.49 -0.58 1.65
C GLN A 91 9.65 -1.29 2.70
N LEU A 92 9.02 -0.50 3.57
CA LEU A 92 8.11 -0.97 4.60
C LEU A 92 6.76 -0.28 4.41
N SER A 93 5.70 -1.08 4.30
CA SER A 93 4.33 -0.58 4.30
C SER A 93 3.52 -1.28 5.37
N THR A 94 2.98 -0.49 6.31
CA THR A 94 2.16 -0.99 7.42
C THR A 94 0.78 -0.35 7.33
N ASN A 95 -0.25 -1.17 7.39
CA ASN A 95 -1.63 -0.73 7.45
C ASN A 95 -2.30 -1.28 8.70
N SER A 96 -2.92 -0.40 9.50
CA SER A 96 -3.67 -0.75 10.69
C SER A 96 -5.07 -0.16 10.60
N SER A 97 -6.09 -0.97 10.86
CA SER A 97 -7.48 -0.54 10.86
C SER A 97 -8.19 -1.07 12.10
N PHE A 98 -8.90 -0.20 12.75
CA PHE A 98 -9.79 -0.52 13.86
C PHE A 98 -11.19 0.01 13.54
N GLY A 99 -12.21 -0.83 13.69
CA GLY A 99 -13.61 -0.47 13.53
C GLY A 99 -14.44 -0.95 14.72
N GLY A 100 -15.34 -0.10 15.18
CA GLY A 100 -16.33 -0.44 16.20
C GLY A 100 -17.72 0.01 15.76
N ARG A 101 -18.72 -0.85 15.84
CA ARG A 101 -20.13 -0.50 15.63
C ARG A 101 -20.95 -0.95 16.83
N LEU A 102 -21.66 0.00 17.43
CA LEU A 102 -22.62 -0.22 18.49
C LEU A 102 -24.03 -0.02 17.92
N VAL A 103 -24.92 -0.95 18.22
CA VAL A 103 -26.32 -0.88 17.83
C VAL A 103 -27.18 -1.16 19.04
N TYR A 104 -28.10 -0.25 19.34
CA TYR A 104 -29.10 -0.40 20.38
C TYR A 104 -30.49 -0.39 19.74
N THR A 105 -31.30 -1.40 20.07
CA THR A 105 -32.68 -1.51 19.59
C THR A 105 -33.64 -1.43 20.78
N GLU A 106 -34.56 -0.48 20.72
CA GLU A 106 -35.65 -0.29 21.69
C GLU A 106 -36.99 -0.60 21.05
N PRO A 107 -37.75 -1.58 21.52
CA PRO A 107 -39.13 -1.79 21.11
C PRO A 107 -40.03 -0.74 21.77
N LEU A 108 -40.56 0.19 20.98
CA LEU A 108 -41.51 1.23 21.42
C LEU A 108 -42.91 0.62 21.61
N THR A 109 -43.34 -0.23 20.66
CA THR A 109 -44.58 -1.01 20.71
C THR A 109 -44.31 -2.43 20.18
N GLU A 110 -45.34 -3.26 20.07
CA GLU A 110 -45.24 -4.59 19.48
C GLU A 110 -44.77 -4.56 18.01
N TYR A 111 -45.03 -3.46 17.32
CA TYR A 111 -44.78 -3.35 15.87
C TYR A 111 -43.76 -2.23 15.53
N LEU A 112 -43.37 -1.41 16.51
CA LEU A 112 -42.51 -0.25 16.28
C LEU A 112 -41.22 -0.37 17.07
N PHE A 113 -40.10 -0.26 16.37
CA PHE A 113 -38.75 -0.36 16.92
C PHE A 113 -37.94 0.87 16.59
N LEU A 114 -37.23 1.39 17.55
CA LEU A 114 -36.21 2.42 17.38
C LEU A 114 -34.83 1.78 17.44
N GLU A 115 -34.03 1.95 16.42
CA GLU A 115 -32.63 1.53 16.41
C GLU A 115 -31.75 2.79 16.43
N ALA A 116 -30.84 2.84 17.38
CA ALA A 116 -29.74 3.80 17.40
C ALA A 116 -28.44 3.07 17.09
N ASN A 117 -27.67 3.61 16.16
CA ASN A 117 -26.38 3.06 15.83
C ASN A 117 -25.30 4.11 15.87
N TYR A 118 -24.09 3.66 16.24
CA TYR A 118 -22.89 4.46 16.21
C TYR A 118 -21.75 3.61 15.66
N GLN A 119 -21.02 4.16 14.71
CA GLN A 119 -19.86 3.50 14.11
C GLN A 119 -18.65 4.42 14.21
N TYR A 120 -17.56 3.85 14.67
CA TYR A 120 -16.25 4.46 14.70
C TYR A 120 -15.31 3.65 13.82
N THR A 121 -14.52 4.31 12.99
CA THR A 121 -13.48 3.68 12.17
C THR A 121 -12.20 4.52 12.26
N TRP A 122 -11.10 3.85 12.53
CA TRP A 122 -9.77 4.43 12.53
C TRP A 122 -8.89 3.63 11.60
N ASN A 123 -8.15 4.32 10.73
CA ASN A 123 -7.17 3.74 9.84
C ASN A 123 -5.86 4.51 9.95
N ALA A 124 -4.75 3.79 9.91
CA ALA A 124 -3.41 4.35 9.81
C ALA A 124 -2.62 3.56 8.75
N ASN A 125 -2.09 4.27 7.79
CA ASN A 125 -1.19 3.72 6.79
C ASN A 125 0.15 4.43 6.89
N LYS A 126 1.20 3.67 7.09
CA LYS A 126 2.58 4.14 7.06
C LYS A 126 3.29 3.42 5.93
N SER A 127 3.89 4.18 5.03
CA SER A 127 4.74 3.65 3.96
C SER A 127 6.06 4.42 3.95
N GLY A 128 7.15 3.69 3.87
CA GLY A 128 8.49 4.27 3.76
C GLY A 128 9.32 3.44 2.80
N LYS A 129 10.14 4.11 2.03
CA LYS A 129 11.17 3.53 1.18
C LYS A 129 12.48 4.24 1.47
N ASP A 130 13.47 3.49 1.87
CA ASP A 130 14.84 3.95 2.01
C ASP A 130 15.67 3.42 0.85
N THR A 131 16.37 4.30 0.17
CA THR A 131 17.20 3.96 -0.99
C THR A 131 18.65 4.34 -0.70
N TYR A 132 19.55 3.47 -1.12
CA TYR A 132 20.99 3.64 -0.93
C TYR A 132 21.68 3.45 -2.27
N LYS A 133 22.62 4.33 -2.61
CA LYS A 133 23.52 4.17 -3.75
C LYS A 133 24.68 3.30 -3.37
N SER A 134 25.09 2.44 -4.29
CA SER A 134 26.29 1.60 -4.15
C SER A 134 27.54 2.45 -3.90
N GLY A 135 28.44 1.96 -3.06
CA GLY A 135 29.74 2.58 -2.82
C GLY A 135 30.63 2.61 -4.07
N SER A 136 30.36 1.74 -5.03
CA SER A 136 31.05 1.72 -6.32
C SER A 136 30.10 1.34 -7.46
N ASN A 137 30.46 1.74 -8.69
CA ASN A 137 29.73 1.40 -9.92
C ASN A 137 30.55 0.40 -10.75
N VAL A 138 31.06 -0.65 -10.10
CA VAL A 138 31.74 -1.72 -10.81
C VAL A 138 30.73 -2.62 -11.51
N PHE A 139 30.91 -2.81 -12.80
CA PHE A 139 30.08 -3.71 -13.60
C PHE A 139 30.95 -4.50 -14.59
N ASP A 140 30.50 -5.70 -14.90
CA ASP A 140 30.96 -6.45 -16.05
C ASP A 140 29.99 -6.28 -17.23
N ALA A 141 30.24 -6.94 -18.35
CA ALA A 141 29.44 -6.79 -19.56
C ALA A 141 27.94 -7.12 -19.42
N SER A 142 27.53 -7.75 -18.32
CA SER A 142 26.17 -8.25 -18.12
C SER A 142 25.56 -7.96 -16.75
N SER A 143 26.35 -7.47 -15.78
CA SER A 143 25.86 -7.25 -14.43
C SER A 143 26.61 -6.14 -13.70
N MET A 144 25.92 -5.53 -12.74
CA MET A 144 26.51 -4.63 -11.76
C MET A 144 26.61 -5.34 -10.41
N ILE A 145 27.74 -5.16 -9.75
CA ILE A 145 27.96 -5.61 -8.38
C ILE A 145 27.54 -4.48 -7.45
N TYR A 146 26.70 -4.76 -6.46
CA TYR A 146 26.39 -3.79 -5.42
C TYR A 146 27.48 -3.84 -4.33
N ASP A 147 28.05 -2.69 -4.05
CA ASP A 147 29.08 -2.53 -3.05
C ASP A 147 28.46 -1.87 -1.80
N TYR A 148 28.46 -2.61 -0.69
CA TYR A 148 27.96 -2.14 0.61
C TYR A 148 28.99 -1.24 1.33
N ASP A 149 30.28 -1.39 0.99
CA ASP A 149 31.31 -0.54 1.56
C ASP A 149 31.22 0.86 0.94
N GLY A 150 30.90 1.85 1.77
CA GLY A 150 30.73 3.23 1.31
C GLY A 150 29.37 3.51 0.66
N GLU A 151 28.36 2.64 0.86
CA GLU A 151 27.00 2.96 0.41
C GLU A 151 26.52 4.30 0.99
N VAL A 152 25.76 5.08 0.19
CA VAL A 152 25.28 6.40 0.56
C VAL A 152 23.77 6.42 0.49
N TYR A 153 23.13 6.87 1.59
CA TYR A 153 21.68 7.10 1.61
C TYR A 153 21.27 8.14 0.57
N ASP A 154 20.26 7.82 -0.23
CA ASP A 154 19.72 8.71 -1.25
C ASP A 154 18.38 9.30 -0.83
N PRO A 155 18.37 10.55 -0.33
CA PRO A 155 17.13 11.20 0.09
C PRO A 155 16.20 11.54 -1.08
N THR A 156 16.72 11.59 -2.31
CA THR A 156 15.92 11.93 -3.50
C THR A 156 15.01 10.78 -3.90
N ASP A 157 15.52 9.55 -3.78
CA ASP A 157 14.79 8.32 -4.12
C ASP A 157 14.16 7.64 -2.89
N SER A 158 14.27 8.27 -1.71
CA SER A 158 13.66 7.83 -0.46
C SER A 158 12.38 8.59 -0.16
N SER A 159 11.44 7.95 0.51
CA SER A 159 10.17 8.57 0.86
C SER A 159 9.60 8.01 2.16
N SER A 160 8.85 8.84 2.89
CA SER A 160 8.11 8.41 4.08
C SER A 160 6.77 9.12 4.13
N ILE A 161 5.70 8.34 4.20
CA ILE A 161 4.32 8.85 4.23
C ILE A 161 3.60 8.21 5.40
N LEU A 162 2.89 9.02 6.17
CA LEU A 162 1.98 8.59 7.23
C LEU A 162 0.62 9.23 7.01
N ASN A 163 -0.38 8.41 6.71
CA ASN A 163 -1.77 8.81 6.59
C ASN A 163 -2.57 8.26 7.77
N ARG A 164 -3.40 9.10 8.38
CA ARG A 164 -4.37 8.72 9.41
C ARG A 164 -5.74 9.22 9.02
N TYR A 165 -6.73 8.35 9.21
CA TYR A 165 -8.11 8.67 8.90
C TYR A 165 -9.01 8.17 10.02
N ILE A 166 -9.93 9.04 10.46
CA ILE A 166 -10.96 8.72 11.44
C ILE A 166 -12.32 9.04 10.83
N SER A 167 -13.25 8.11 10.93
CA SER A 167 -14.64 8.31 10.54
C SER A 167 -15.57 7.94 11.68
N GLN A 168 -16.58 8.76 11.88
CA GLN A 168 -17.64 8.53 12.86
C GLN A 168 -18.98 8.72 12.19
N ASN A 169 -19.87 7.76 12.37
CA ASN A 169 -21.23 7.81 11.86
C ASN A 169 -22.18 7.49 13.00
N ALA A 170 -23.22 8.28 13.14
CA ALA A 170 -24.34 8.02 14.06
C ALA A 170 -25.65 8.04 13.25
N GLY A 171 -26.54 7.14 13.57
CA GLY A 171 -27.82 7.03 12.90
C GLY A 171 -28.93 6.60 13.84
N LEU A 172 -30.14 7.05 13.53
CA LEU A 172 -31.39 6.61 14.14
C LEU A 172 -32.26 6.05 13.01
N THR A 173 -32.89 4.93 13.30
CA THR A 173 -33.77 4.26 12.35
C THR A 173 -35.06 3.90 13.08
N LEU A 174 -36.19 4.25 12.52
CA LEU A 174 -37.50 3.85 13.01
C LEU A 174 -38.05 2.77 12.07
N SER A 175 -38.29 1.59 12.62
CA SER A 175 -38.79 0.43 11.87
C SER A 175 -40.19 0.07 12.36
N TRP A 176 -41.14 -0.04 11.45
CA TRP A 176 -42.47 -0.56 11.70
C TRP A 176 -42.64 -1.92 11.03
N GLN A 177 -43.07 -2.92 11.79
CA GLN A 177 -43.14 -4.28 11.33
C GLN A 177 -44.45 -4.92 11.80
N LYS A 178 -45.35 -5.22 10.87
CA LYS A 178 -46.63 -5.92 11.15
C LYS A 178 -46.94 -6.89 10.06
N ASP A 179 -47.15 -8.16 10.43
CA ASP A 179 -47.45 -9.27 9.51
C ASP A 179 -46.40 -9.39 8.39
N LYS A 180 -46.81 -9.14 7.15
CA LYS A 180 -45.95 -9.18 5.95
C LYS A 180 -45.47 -7.81 5.48
N VAL A 181 -45.77 -6.74 6.24
CA VAL A 181 -45.43 -5.37 5.86
C VAL A 181 -44.35 -4.82 6.77
N ASN A 182 -43.26 -4.35 6.17
CA ASN A 182 -42.16 -3.69 6.83
C ASN A 182 -41.99 -2.30 6.23
N ALA A 183 -41.88 -1.27 7.07
CA ALA A 183 -41.52 0.07 6.68
C ALA A 183 -40.37 0.57 7.56
N GLN A 184 -39.43 1.29 6.98
CA GLN A 184 -38.25 1.78 7.65
C GLN A 184 -37.93 3.20 7.18
N VAL A 185 -37.62 4.09 8.12
CA VAL A 185 -37.18 5.48 7.87
C VAL A 185 -35.93 5.77 8.71
#